data_72421491cc63e34a45de3c617b4a263a
#
_entry.id   72421491cc63e34a45de3c617b4a263a
#
_cell.length_a   1.000
_cell.length_b   1.000
_cell.length_c   1.000
_cell.angle_alpha   90.00
_cell.angle_beta   90.00
_cell.angle_gamma   90.00
#
_symmetry.space_group_name_H-M   'P 1'
#
loop_
_entity.id
_entity.type
_entity.pdbx_description
1 polymer ?
#
loop_
_entity_poly.entity_id
_entity_poly.type
_entity_poly.pdbx_seq_one_letter_code
_entity_poly.pdbx_strand_id
1 'polypeptide(L)'
;PCYQLGVSATYTTNKGNDSFMAQFCESPFNFMNEDLYAYNLMWYGSHGWYNSIWSVNAQEFAPGKFIYYLALGNEFRFGNAKLQLDFMNRATDDHAFFLKDFSVMGELSCLVGEKWNVFGRMSYDVNKTNSLGDMCVLPGTDITRLGAGVEYYPLPNGNRNIRFHLYGCHSFGKNGNPAGTMQPDQTYVDLGVKFKVDVLSLTNKIFK
;
A
#
# COMPACT_ATOMS: atom_id res chain seq x y z
N PRO A 1 -13.02 -6.19 -12.27
CA PRO A 1 -11.63 -6.61 -12.18
C PRO A 1 -11.02 -6.57 -13.58
N CYS A 2 -10.02 -5.71 -13.78
CA CYS A 2 -9.28 -5.70 -15.05
C CYS A 2 -8.29 -6.87 -15.00
N TYR A 3 -8.52 -7.87 -15.82
CA TYR A 3 -7.56 -8.94 -16.04
C TYR A 3 -6.51 -8.42 -17.04
N GLN A 4 -5.26 -8.44 -16.64
CA GLN A 4 -4.14 -8.08 -17.51
C GLN A 4 -3.45 -9.36 -17.97
N LEU A 5 -3.33 -9.53 -19.28
CA LEU A 5 -2.53 -10.61 -19.83
C LEU A 5 -1.06 -10.16 -19.82
N GLY A 6 -0.17 -11.03 -19.36
CA GLY A 6 1.24 -10.69 -19.28
C GLY A 6 2.13 -11.86 -18.96
N VAL A 7 3.42 -11.59 -18.97
CA VAL A 7 4.47 -12.54 -18.58
C VAL A 7 5.34 -11.92 -17.51
N SER A 8 5.82 -12.73 -16.58
CA SER A 8 6.76 -12.31 -15.56
C SER A 8 7.89 -13.32 -15.41
N ALA A 9 9.08 -12.82 -15.06
CA ALA A 9 10.21 -13.62 -14.67
C ALA A 9 10.67 -13.18 -13.27
N THR A 10 10.93 -14.14 -12.41
CA THR A 10 11.40 -13.89 -11.05
C THR A 10 12.71 -14.64 -10.81
N TYR A 11 13.71 -13.92 -10.32
CA TYR A 11 14.96 -14.48 -9.84
C TYR A 11 15.05 -14.32 -8.33
N THR A 12 15.24 -15.40 -7.62
CA THR A 12 15.45 -15.39 -6.18
C THR A 12 16.89 -15.82 -5.87
N THR A 13 17.56 -15.07 -5.01
CA THR A 13 18.94 -15.38 -4.61
C THR A 13 19.03 -16.72 -3.87
N ASN A 14 20.19 -17.35 -3.87
CA ASN A 14 20.40 -18.66 -3.26
C ASN A 14 20.06 -18.70 -1.75
N LYS A 15 20.17 -17.57 -1.06
CA LYS A 15 19.79 -17.44 0.35
C LYS A 15 18.29 -17.18 0.54
N GLY A 16 17.54 -16.93 -0.54
CA GLY A 16 16.11 -16.64 -0.48
C GLY A 16 15.75 -15.27 0.10
N ASN A 17 16.73 -14.43 0.44
CA ASN A 17 16.50 -13.16 1.12
C ASN A 17 16.11 -12.03 0.13
N ASP A 18 16.46 -12.17 -1.12
CA ASP A 18 16.19 -11.19 -2.17
C ASP A 18 15.56 -11.87 -3.38
N SER A 19 14.53 -11.23 -3.92
CA SER A 19 13.90 -11.62 -5.18
C SER A 19 13.75 -10.41 -6.08
N PHE A 20 14.04 -10.59 -7.34
CA PHE A 20 13.91 -9.58 -8.39
C PHE A 20 12.90 -10.08 -9.41
N MET A 21 11.91 -9.28 -9.72
CA MET A 21 10.88 -9.60 -10.71
C MET A 21 10.90 -8.58 -11.83
N ALA A 22 10.84 -9.07 -13.06
CA ALA A 22 10.52 -8.26 -14.23
C ALA A 22 9.19 -8.76 -14.81
N GLN A 23 8.30 -7.84 -15.13
CA GLN A 23 6.99 -8.13 -15.69
C GLN A 23 6.71 -7.25 -16.90
N PHE A 24 6.11 -7.84 -17.91
CA PHE A 24 5.54 -7.19 -19.07
C PHE A 24 4.08 -7.64 -19.19
N CYS A 25 3.16 -6.71 -19.29
CA CYS A 25 1.73 -7.02 -19.39
C CYS A 25 0.97 -5.94 -20.18
N GLU A 26 -0.28 -6.21 -20.47
CA GLU A 26 -1.20 -5.20 -20.96
C GLU A 26 -1.33 -4.06 -19.93
N SER A 27 -1.45 -2.84 -20.43
CA SER A 27 -1.68 -1.68 -19.56
C SER A 27 -3.10 -1.71 -18.96
N PRO A 28 -3.28 -1.27 -17.71
CA PRO A 28 -4.60 -1.10 -17.12
C PRO A 28 -5.46 -0.06 -17.84
N PHE A 29 -4.88 0.75 -18.73
CA PHE A 29 -5.58 1.74 -19.56
C PHE A 29 -6.02 1.18 -20.92
N ASN A 30 -5.82 -0.10 -21.20
CA ASN A 30 -6.24 -0.75 -22.44
C ASN A 30 -7.77 -1.03 -22.42
N PHE A 31 -8.59 0.01 -22.58
CA PHE A 31 -10.05 -0.10 -22.51
C PHE A 31 -10.74 -0.25 -23.86
N MET A 32 -10.08 0.08 -24.97
CA MET A 32 -10.74 0.18 -26.28
C MET A 32 -9.83 -0.26 -27.44
N ASN A 33 -9.48 -1.53 -27.54
CA ASN A 33 -8.75 -2.11 -28.68
C ASN A 33 -7.44 -1.38 -29.02
N GLU A 34 -6.82 -0.71 -28.07
CA GLU A 34 -5.48 -0.14 -28.21
C GLU A 34 -4.49 -1.12 -27.58
N ASP A 35 -3.39 -1.39 -28.29
CA ASP A 35 -2.31 -2.24 -27.76
C ASP A 35 -1.40 -1.40 -26.84
N LEU A 36 -1.88 -1.13 -25.61
CA LEU A 36 -1.13 -0.42 -24.59
C LEU A 36 -0.45 -1.42 -23.63
N TYR A 37 0.76 -1.11 -23.22
CA TYR A 37 1.58 -2.02 -22.42
C TYR A 37 2.06 -1.40 -21.11
N ALA A 38 2.40 -2.29 -20.17
CA ALA A 38 2.99 -1.91 -18.88
C ALA A 38 4.22 -2.76 -18.59
N TYR A 39 5.22 -2.12 -18.00
CA TYR A 39 6.50 -2.68 -17.61
C TYR A 39 6.69 -2.47 -16.10
N ASN A 40 7.06 -3.52 -15.39
CA ASN A 40 7.28 -3.46 -13.95
C ASN A 40 8.60 -4.16 -13.60
N LEU A 41 9.42 -3.49 -12.79
CA LEU A 41 10.59 -4.07 -12.14
C LEU A 41 10.38 -3.98 -10.63
N MET A 42 10.56 -5.07 -9.92
CA MET A 42 10.36 -5.15 -8.47
C MET A 42 11.53 -5.86 -7.80
N TRP A 43 11.93 -5.33 -6.66
CA TRP A 43 12.80 -5.99 -5.70
C TRP A 43 12.06 -6.27 -4.40
N TYR A 44 12.21 -7.47 -3.94
CA TYR A 44 11.72 -7.99 -2.68
C TYR A 44 12.90 -8.33 -1.78
N GLY A 45 13.04 -7.70 -0.63
CA GLY A 45 14.08 -7.98 0.34
C GLY A 45 13.50 -8.42 1.67
N SER A 46 14.11 -9.46 2.28
CA SER A 46 13.76 -9.93 3.63
C SER A 46 15.01 -10.29 4.42
N HIS A 47 15.43 -9.39 5.30
CA HIS A 47 16.69 -9.47 6.03
C HIS A 47 16.50 -9.54 7.56
N GLY A 48 15.42 -10.17 8.03
CA GLY A 48 15.10 -10.34 9.44
C GLY A 48 14.55 -9.08 10.10
N TRP A 49 15.40 -8.12 10.42
CA TRP A 49 14.98 -6.83 11.00
C TRP A 49 14.48 -5.82 9.96
N TYR A 50 14.73 -6.05 8.67
CA TYR A 50 14.37 -5.19 7.57
C TYR A 50 13.72 -5.98 6.45
N ASN A 51 12.54 -5.53 6.00
CA ASN A 51 11.88 -6.00 4.79
C ASN A 51 11.63 -4.83 3.84
N SER A 52 11.71 -5.09 2.55
CA SER A 52 11.49 -4.09 1.51
C SER A 52 10.67 -4.65 0.35
N ILE A 53 9.89 -3.77 -0.27
CA ILE A 53 9.26 -3.97 -1.57
C ILE A 53 9.46 -2.69 -2.35
N TRP A 54 10.36 -2.70 -3.32
CA TRP A 54 10.62 -1.55 -4.17
C TRP A 54 10.22 -1.88 -5.59
N SER A 55 9.55 -0.96 -6.25
CA SER A 55 9.16 -1.15 -7.65
C SER A 55 9.30 0.12 -8.46
N VAL A 56 9.64 -0.06 -9.73
CA VAL A 56 9.54 0.94 -10.79
C VAL A 56 8.59 0.40 -11.84
N ASN A 57 7.61 1.19 -12.21
CA ASN A 57 6.56 0.80 -13.14
C ASN A 57 6.40 1.89 -14.20
N ALA A 58 6.25 1.49 -15.46
CA ALA A 58 5.89 2.37 -16.57
C ALA A 58 4.63 1.81 -17.22
N GLN A 59 3.55 2.59 -17.24
CA GLN A 59 2.26 2.20 -17.79
C GLN A 59 1.89 3.14 -18.93
N GLU A 60 1.71 2.58 -20.10
CA GLU A 60 1.23 3.34 -21.25
C GLU A 60 -0.26 3.66 -21.05
N PHE A 61 -0.63 4.93 -21.12
CA PHE A 61 -2.02 5.39 -20.98
C PHE A 61 -2.61 5.91 -22.29
N ALA A 62 -1.75 6.20 -23.28
CA ALA A 62 -2.07 6.47 -24.66
C ALA A 62 -0.85 6.05 -25.51
N PRO A 63 -0.97 5.79 -26.81
CA PRO A 63 0.14 5.34 -27.64
C PRO A 63 1.38 6.22 -27.49
N GLY A 64 2.47 5.62 -26.99
CA GLY A 64 3.75 6.29 -26.73
C GLY A 64 3.77 7.26 -25.55
N LYS A 65 2.71 7.31 -24.71
CA LYS A 65 2.66 8.16 -23.53
C LYS A 65 2.58 7.33 -22.25
N PHE A 66 3.46 7.60 -21.30
CA PHE A 66 3.61 6.79 -20.10
C PHE A 66 3.30 7.55 -18.81
N ILE A 67 2.79 6.82 -17.84
CA ILE A 67 2.82 7.17 -16.43
C ILE A 67 3.89 6.30 -15.78
N TYR A 68 4.79 6.94 -15.04
CA TYR A 68 5.85 6.28 -14.29
C TYR A 68 5.53 6.29 -12.80
N TYR A 69 5.72 5.16 -12.16
CA TYR A 69 5.59 5.01 -10.72
C TYR A 69 6.91 4.52 -10.12
N LEU A 70 7.32 5.16 -9.05
CA LEU A 70 8.33 4.64 -8.13
C LEU A 70 7.64 4.37 -6.80
N ALA A 71 7.67 3.14 -6.32
CA ALA A 71 7.14 2.77 -5.02
C ALA A 71 8.24 2.13 -4.16
N LEU A 72 8.40 2.63 -2.93
CA LEU A 72 9.39 2.19 -1.96
C LEU A 72 8.68 1.85 -0.66
N GLY A 73 8.43 0.57 -0.43
CA GLY A 73 7.89 0.05 0.82
C GLY A 73 9.01 -0.50 1.71
N ASN A 74 9.06 -0.06 2.97
CA ASN A 74 10.09 -0.45 3.91
C ASN A 74 9.47 -0.78 5.26
N GLU A 75 9.87 -1.89 5.85
CA GLU A 75 9.48 -2.31 7.19
C GLU A 75 10.72 -2.61 8.01
N PHE A 76 10.84 -1.95 9.16
CA PHE A 76 11.91 -2.15 10.13
C PHE A 76 11.33 -2.74 11.41
N ARG A 77 11.96 -3.79 11.93
CA ARG A 77 11.55 -4.51 13.14
C ARG A 77 12.57 -4.35 14.24
N PHE A 78 12.15 -3.83 15.39
CA PHE A 78 12.98 -3.57 16.56
C PHE A 78 12.34 -4.23 17.79
N GLY A 79 12.59 -5.53 17.97
CA GLY A 79 11.94 -6.31 19.03
C GLY A 79 10.41 -6.27 18.89
N ASN A 80 9.72 -5.62 19.85
CA ASN A 80 8.27 -5.48 19.83
C ASN A 80 7.76 -4.30 19.00
N ALA A 81 8.64 -3.43 18.52
CA ALA A 81 8.28 -2.29 17.70
C ALA A 81 8.51 -2.56 16.20
N LYS A 82 7.66 -1.99 15.37
CA LYS A 82 7.74 -2.03 13.92
C LYS A 82 7.52 -0.64 13.36
N LEU A 83 8.43 -0.18 12.50
CA LEU A 83 8.29 1.04 11.72
C LEU A 83 8.09 0.65 10.25
N GLN A 84 7.01 1.12 9.66
CA GLN A 84 6.75 1.02 8.24
C GLN A 84 6.86 2.41 7.60
N LEU A 85 7.57 2.50 6.49
CA LEU A 85 7.73 3.73 5.71
C LEU A 85 7.49 3.41 4.24
N ASP A 86 6.44 4.00 3.69
CA ASP A 86 6.07 3.82 2.30
C ASP A 86 6.16 5.17 1.57
N PHE A 87 6.70 5.13 0.39
CA PHE A 87 6.79 6.26 -0.51
C PHE A 87 6.35 5.85 -1.90
N MET A 88 5.54 6.66 -2.55
CA MET A 88 5.18 6.51 -3.95
C MET A 88 5.30 7.84 -4.65
N ASN A 89 6.00 7.86 -5.78
CA ASN A 89 6.07 9.01 -6.67
C ASN A 89 5.48 8.63 -8.02
N ARG A 90 4.74 9.56 -8.62
CA ARG A 90 4.15 9.41 -9.94
C ARG A 90 4.63 10.54 -10.84
N ALA A 91 4.88 10.23 -12.11
CA ALA A 91 5.23 11.21 -13.12
C ALA A 91 4.63 10.83 -14.47
N THR A 92 4.45 11.81 -15.36
CA THR A 92 4.12 11.61 -16.77
C THR A 92 5.21 12.24 -17.63
N ASP A 93 5.27 11.88 -18.91
CA ASP A 93 6.29 12.43 -19.84
C ASP A 93 6.29 13.95 -19.92
N ASP A 94 5.14 14.58 -19.69
CA ASP A 94 4.94 16.03 -19.81
C ASP A 94 5.27 16.80 -18.53
N HIS A 95 5.65 16.13 -17.43
CA HIS A 95 5.78 16.76 -16.11
C HIS A 95 7.07 16.37 -15.38
N ALA A 96 7.46 17.24 -14.42
CA ALA A 96 8.64 17.02 -13.61
C ALA A 96 8.61 15.65 -12.91
N PHE A 97 9.66 14.88 -13.09
CA PHE A 97 9.73 13.46 -12.71
C PHE A 97 9.65 13.22 -11.20
N PHE A 98 10.05 14.17 -10.35
CA PHE A 98 10.23 13.86 -8.93
C PHE A 98 9.59 14.89 -7.99
N LEU A 99 8.92 14.41 -6.93
CA LEU A 99 8.33 15.19 -5.84
C LEU A 99 7.30 16.26 -6.26
N LYS A 100 6.54 15.99 -7.30
CA LYS A 100 5.38 16.80 -7.70
C LYS A 100 4.07 16.12 -7.37
N ASP A 101 3.98 14.84 -7.72
CA ASP A 101 2.85 13.98 -7.43
C ASP A 101 3.36 12.77 -6.66
N PHE A 102 3.16 12.77 -5.35
CA PHE A 102 3.69 11.72 -4.49
C PHE A 102 2.80 11.49 -3.27
N SER A 103 2.99 10.33 -2.68
CA SER A 103 2.42 9.96 -1.40
C SER A 103 3.52 9.41 -0.50
N VAL A 104 3.47 9.77 0.77
CA VAL A 104 4.32 9.19 1.80
C VAL A 104 3.46 8.74 2.98
N MET A 105 3.77 7.57 3.53
CA MET A 105 3.12 7.05 4.72
C MET A 105 4.17 6.54 5.71
N GLY A 106 3.97 6.86 6.98
CA GLY A 106 4.72 6.29 8.09
C GLY A 106 3.76 5.69 9.12
N GLU A 107 4.07 4.48 9.60
CA GLU A 107 3.37 3.85 10.71
C GLU A 107 4.39 3.29 11.70
N LEU A 108 4.26 3.70 12.95
CA LEU A 108 4.98 3.09 14.07
C LEU A 108 4.00 2.30 14.90
N SER A 109 4.26 1.01 15.08
CA SER A 109 3.47 0.13 15.92
C SER A 109 4.33 -0.55 16.98
N CYS A 110 3.74 -0.81 18.16
CA CYS A 110 4.41 -1.44 19.27
C CYS A 110 3.49 -2.47 19.93
N LEU A 111 3.98 -3.71 20.05
CA LEU A 111 3.29 -4.76 20.77
C LEU A 111 3.58 -4.63 22.28
N VAL A 112 2.54 -4.34 23.06
CA VAL A 112 2.59 -4.20 24.52
C VAL A 112 2.09 -5.50 25.15
N GLY A 113 3.00 -6.26 25.73
CA GLY A 113 2.73 -7.65 26.14
C GLY A 113 2.36 -8.52 24.91
N GLU A 114 1.51 -9.54 25.12
CA GLU A 114 1.09 -10.46 24.07
C GLU A 114 -0.21 -10.04 23.38
N LYS A 115 -0.97 -9.14 24.01
CA LYS A 115 -2.38 -8.89 23.69
C LYS A 115 -2.68 -7.53 23.09
N TRP A 116 -1.82 -6.54 23.26
CA TRP A 116 -2.08 -5.18 22.81
C TRP A 116 -1.08 -4.75 21.75
N ASN A 117 -1.57 -4.15 20.68
CA ASN A 117 -0.76 -3.44 19.70
C ASN A 117 -1.23 -1.98 19.65
N VAL A 118 -0.32 -1.06 19.90
CA VAL A 118 -0.59 0.38 19.81
C VAL A 118 0.15 0.91 18.60
N PHE A 119 -0.51 1.73 17.78
CA PHE A 119 0.11 2.28 16.59
C PHE A 119 -0.27 3.73 16.33
N GLY A 120 0.64 4.45 15.69
CA GLY A 120 0.42 5.77 15.13
C GLY A 120 0.75 5.77 13.65
N ARG A 121 -0.06 6.46 12.85
CA ARG A 121 0.10 6.56 11.40
C ARG A 121 0.02 8.01 10.95
N MET A 122 0.90 8.37 10.02
CA MET A 122 0.84 9.62 9.29
C MET A 122 0.89 9.33 7.80
N SER A 123 0.12 10.04 7.00
CA SER A 123 0.29 10.07 5.54
C SER A 123 0.21 11.50 5.01
N TYR A 124 0.89 11.72 3.89
CA TYR A 124 0.87 12.96 3.14
C TYR A 124 0.75 12.64 1.66
N ASP A 125 -0.30 13.17 1.02
CA ASP A 125 -0.65 12.89 -0.38
C ASP A 125 -0.73 14.20 -1.15
N VAL A 126 0.00 14.29 -2.25
CA VAL A 126 0.14 15.50 -3.05
C VAL A 126 0.00 15.19 -4.55
N ASN A 127 -0.73 16.03 -5.27
CA ASN A 127 -0.78 16.04 -6.72
C ASN A 127 -0.85 17.49 -7.23
N LYS A 128 0.26 18.02 -7.71
CA LYS A 128 0.39 19.42 -8.15
C LYS A 128 0.38 19.62 -9.67
N THR A 129 0.50 18.55 -10.44
CA THR A 129 0.83 18.67 -11.87
C THR A 129 -0.33 18.47 -12.82
N ASN A 130 -1.57 18.32 -12.37
CA ASN A 130 -2.69 17.90 -13.22
C ASN A 130 -2.46 16.60 -14.00
N SER A 131 -1.49 15.80 -13.61
CA SER A 131 -1.26 14.51 -14.24
C SER A 131 -2.43 13.57 -13.97
N LEU A 132 -2.59 12.53 -14.80
CA LEU A 132 -3.58 11.50 -14.57
C LEU A 132 -3.40 10.91 -13.16
N GLY A 133 -4.40 11.10 -12.31
CA GLY A 133 -4.44 10.57 -10.95
C GLY A 133 -5.18 9.25 -10.90
N ASP A 134 -4.94 8.50 -9.84
CA ASP A 134 -5.94 7.54 -9.42
C ASP A 134 -7.14 8.27 -8.79
N MET A 135 -8.19 7.55 -8.45
CA MET A 135 -9.42 8.14 -7.90
C MET A 135 -9.23 8.80 -6.53
N CYS A 136 -8.09 8.59 -5.87
CA CYS A 136 -7.82 9.07 -4.52
C CYS A 136 -6.95 10.33 -4.49
N VAL A 137 -6.03 10.48 -5.46
CA VAL A 137 -5.04 11.56 -5.49
C VAL A 137 -5.17 12.35 -6.79
N LEU A 138 -6.29 13.06 -6.94
CA LEU A 138 -6.56 13.89 -8.11
C LEU A 138 -5.79 15.22 -8.10
N PRO A 139 -5.66 15.89 -9.25
CA PRO A 139 -5.05 17.21 -9.35
C PRO A 139 -5.59 18.21 -8.33
N GLY A 140 -4.70 18.95 -7.67
CA GLY A 140 -5.06 19.89 -6.59
C GLY A 140 -5.12 19.27 -5.19
N THR A 141 -4.83 17.99 -5.06
CA THR A 141 -4.74 17.33 -3.75
C THR A 141 -3.46 17.75 -3.03
N ASP A 142 -3.60 18.14 -1.76
CA ASP A 142 -2.52 18.43 -0.81
C ASP A 142 -3.10 18.15 0.58
N ILE A 143 -3.00 16.91 1.03
CA ILE A 143 -3.71 16.44 2.22
C ILE A 143 -2.80 15.64 3.15
N THR A 144 -2.83 15.98 4.43
CA THR A 144 -2.17 15.24 5.49
C THR A 144 -3.19 14.51 6.34
N ARG A 145 -2.88 13.29 6.76
CA ARG A 145 -3.68 12.52 7.70
C ARG A 145 -2.82 12.08 8.87
N LEU A 146 -3.34 12.27 10.07
CA LEU A 146 -2.73 11.80 11.31
C LEU A 146 -3.73 10.91 12.04
N GLY A 147 -3.29 9.74 12.45
CA GLY A 147 -4.13 8.79 13.14
C GLY A 147 -3.37 7.97 14.17
N ALA A 148 -4.11 7.45 15.13
CA ALA A 148 -3.60 6.52 16.12
C ALA A 148 -4.65 5.46 16.43
N GLY A 149 -4.20 4.30 16.86
CA GLY A 149 -5.11 3.22 17.16
C GLY A 149 -4.54 2.19 18.12
N VAL A 150 -5.41 1.32 18.54
CA VAL A 150 -5.11 0.19 19.39
C VAL A 150 -5.81 -1.05 18.88
N GLU A 151 -5.11 -2.17 18.96
CA GLU A 151 -5.65 -3.49 18.66
C GLU A 151 -5.53 -4.37 19.89
N TYR A 152 -6.55 -5.18 20.13
CA TYR A 152 -6.61 -6.14 21.22
C TYR A 152 -6.80 -7.56 20.68
N TYR A 153 -5.94 -8.46 21.12
CA TYR A 153 -5.94 -9.89 20.77
C TYR A 153 -6.36 -10.71 21.99
N PRO A 154 -7.64 -11.12 22.11
CA PRO A 154 -8.15 -11.79 23.31
C PRO A 154 -7.63 -13.20 23.50
N LEU A 155 -7.24 -13.90 22.43
CA LEU A 155 -6.85 -15.30 22.47
C LEU A 155 -5.48 -15.49 23.13
N PRO A 156 -5.27 -16.59 23.87
CA PRO A 156 -4.01 -16.88 24.53
C PRO A 156 -2.92 -17.33 23.56
N ASN A 157 -1.68 -17.41 24.05
CA ASN A 157 -0.51 -17.97 23.34
C ASN A 157 -0.20 -17.27 22.01
N GLY A 158 -0.35 -15.96 21.97
CA GLY A 158 -0.05 -15.16 20.77
C GLY A 158 -0.98 -15.43 19.57
N ASN A 159 -2.10 -16.10 19.79
CA ASN A 159 -3.07 -16.36 18.73
C ASN A 159 -3.80 -15.07 18.35
N ARG A 160 -3.66 -14.66 17.08
CA ARG A 160 -4.22 -13.42 16.52
C ARG A 160 -5.41 -13.64 15.59
N ASN A 161 -6.10 -14.75 15.72
CA ASN A 161 -7.25 -15.09 14.89
C ASN A 161 -8.49 -14.23 15.19
N ILE A 162 -8.55 -13.63 16.37
CA ILE A 162 -9.56 -12.63 16.73
C ILE A 162 -8.82 -11.33 17.09
N ARG A 163 -9.25 -10.23 16.50
CA ARG A 163 -8.70 -8.89 16.74
C ARG A 163 -9.82 -7.90 16.87
N PHE A 164 -9.86 -7.18 17.97
CA PHE A 164 -10.63 -5.95 18.12
C PHE A 164 -9.73 -4.79 17.78
N HIS A 165 -10.23 -3.77 17.10
CA HIS A 165 -9.47 -2.56 16.84
C HIS A 165 -10.33 -1.31 17.05
N LEU A 166 -9.65 -0.28 17.51
CA LEU A 166 -10.14 1.11 17.56
C LEU A 166 -9.07 1.97 16.90
N TYR A 167 -9.47 2.76 15.91
CA TYR A 167 -8.61 3.67 15.21
C TYR A 167 -9.28 5.03 15.05
N GLY A 168 -8.57 6.11 15.34
CA GLY A 168 -9.00 7.47 15.09
C GLY A 168 -8.05 8.16 14.13
N CYS A 169 -8.58 8.94 13.20
CA CYS A 169 -7.81 9.68 12.21
C CYS A 169 -8.43 11.05 11.94
N HIS A 170 -7.58 12.05 11.78
CA HIS A 170 -7.96 13.37 11.30
C HIS A 170 -7.20 13.72 10.02
N SER A 171 -7.91 14.23 9.02
CA SER A 171 -7.35 14.69 7.76
C SER A 171 -7.50 16.20 7.62
N PHE A 172 -6.46 16.86 7.12
CA PHE A 172 -6.44 18.30 6.89
C PHE A 172 -5.66 18.64 5.61
N GLY A 173 -5.97 19.80 5.02
CA GLY A 173 -5.38 20.24 3.76
C GLY A 173 -6.40 20.49 2.66
N LYS A 174 -6.12 20.06 1.42
CA LYS A 174 -6.98 20.24 0.25
C LYS A 174 -7.17 18.92 -0.48
N ASN A 175 -8.40 18.65 -0.92
CA ASN A 175 -8.70 17.56 -1.81
C ASN A 175 -9.06 18.10 -3.20
N GLY A 176 -8.36 17.66 -4.24
CA GLY A 176 -8.66 18.02 -5.64
C GLY A 176 -10.01 17.49 -6.13
N ASN A 177 -10.55 16.46 -5.48
CA ASN A 177 -11.89 15.94 -5.75
C ASN A 177 -12.77 16.06 -4.49
N PRO A 178 -13.68 17.06 -4.41
CA PRO A 178 -14.56 17.23 -3.25
C PRO A 178 -15.47 16.03 -2.97
N ALA A 179 -15.80 15.23 -4.00
CA ALA A 179 -16.58 14.00 -3.86
C ALA A 179 -15.74 12.75 -3.54
N GLY A 180 -14.41 12.89 -3.46
CA GLY A 180 -13.48 11.79 -3.18
C GLY A 180 -13.49 11.35 -1.72
N THR A 181 -12.83 10.24 -1.48
CA THR A 181 -12.74 9.62 -0.14
C THR A 181 -11.78 10.34 0.82
N MET A 182 -10.93 11.24 0.30
CA MET A 182 -9.96 12.01 1.09
C MET A 182 -10.52 13.41 1.32
N GLN A 183 -11.37 13.56 2.31
CA GLN A 183 -11.93 14.85 2.69
C GLN A 183 -10.99 15.63 3.62
N PRO A 184 -10.72 16.92 3.36
CA PRO A 184 -10.00 17.77 4.33
C PRO A 184 -10.88 18.05 5.55
N ASP A 185 -10.24 18.34 6.68
CA ASP A 185 -10.86 18.71 7.95
C ASP A 185 -11.89 17.69 8.45
N GLN A 186 -11.68 16.42 8.13
CA GLN A 186 -12.55 15.32 8.55
C GLN A 186 -11.88 14.48 9.62
N THR A 187 -12.63 14.22 10.69
CA THR A 187 -12.27 13.21 11.70
C THR A 187 -13.15 11.98 11.51
N TYR A 188 -12.55 10.82 11.53
CA TYR A 188 -13.30 9.57 11.60
C TYR A 188 -12.74 8.64 12.67
N VAL A 189 -13.62 7.79 13.19
CA VAL A 189 -13.27 6.74 14.13
C VAL A 189 -13.76 5.42 13.54
N ASP A 190 -12.89 4.44 13.53
CA ASP A 190 -13.17 3.07 13.09
C ASP A 190 -13.07 2.12 14.29
N LEU A 191 -14.15 1.40 14.52
CA LEU A 191 -14.24 0.34 15.53
C LEU A 191 -14.65 -0.95 14.85
N GLY A 192 -13.86 -1.98 15.00
CA GLY A 192 -14.17 -3.24 14.32
C GLY A 192 -13.61 -4.48 15.00
N VAL A 193 -14.09 -5.62 14.48
CA VAL A 193 -13.63 -6.94 14.87
C VAL A 193 -13.23 -7.71 13.62
N LYS A 194 -12.05 -8.28 13.63
CA LYS A 194 -11.57 -9.15 12.55
C LYS A 194 -11.46 -10.58 13.05
N PHE A 195 -12.05 -11.50 12.28
CA PHE A 195 -11.93 -12.93 12.49
C PHE A 195 -11.11 -13.57 11.37
N LYS A 196 -10.22 -14.48 11.76
CA LYS A 196 -9.54 -15.38 10.82
C LYS A 196 -9.97 -16.80 11.17
N VAL A 197 -10.72 -17.45 10.28
CA VAL A 197 -11.24 -18.80 10.47
C VAL A 197 -10.65 -19.70 9.39
N ASP A 198 -10.08 -20.82 9.82
CA ASP A 198 -9.68 -21.89 8.91
C ASP A 198 -10.86 -22.83 8.72
N VAL A 199 -11.56 -22.63 7.59
CA VAL A 199 -12.78 -23.39 7.26
C VAL A 199 -12.47 -24.87 7.05
N LEU A 200 -11.31 -25.22 6.48
CA LEU A 200 -10.93 -26.62 6.24
C LEU A 200 -10.67 -27.38 7.54
N SER A 201 -10.07 -26.72 8.54
CA SER A 201 -9.88 -27.35 9.85
C SER A 201 -11.18 -27.54 10.62
N LEU A 202 -12.16 -26.66 10.41
CA LEU A 202 -13.50 -26.77 11.00
C LEU A 202 -14.29 -27.92 10.38
N THR A 203 -14.32 -28.04 9.05
CA THR A 203 -15.03 -29.13 8.36
C THR A 203 -14.46 -30.50 8.73
N ASN A 204 -13.15 -30.65 8.82
CA ASN A 204 -12.50 -31.89 9.24
C ASN A 204 -12.81 -32.30 10.69
N LYS A 205 -13.24 -31.37 11.56
CA LYS A 205 -13.67 -31.65 12.94
C LYS A 205 -15.17 -32.03 13.04
N ILE A 206 -15.96 -31.54 12.10
CA ILE A 206 -17.41 -31.77 12.08
C ILE A 206 -17.75 -33.13 11.43
N PHE A 207 -16.94 -33.57 10.46
CA PHE A 207 -17.13 -34.78 9.68
C PHE A 207 -16.24 -35.97 10.14
N LYS A 208 -15.61 -35.88 11.31
CA LYS A 208 -15.02 -37.00 12.04
C LYS A 208 -15.99 -37.49 13.12
#